data_179a0bfa4c8430778c3ce62d43d8d1bd
#
_entry.id   179a0bfa4c8430778c3ce62d43d8d1bd
#
_cell.length_a   1.000
_cell.length_b   1.000
_cell.length_c   1.000
_cell.angle_alpha   90.00
_cell.angle_beta   90.00
_cell.angle_gamma   90.00
#
_symmetry.space_group_name_H-M   'P 1'
#
loop_
_entity.id
_entity.type
_entity.pdbx_description
1 polymer ?
#
loop_
_entity_poly.entity_id
_entity_poly.type
_entity_poly.pdbx_seq_one_letter_code
_entity_poly.pdbx_strand_id
1 'polypeptide(L)'
;MPLRPGDLLTSDVNLSDVELFREKMPKTFKAAEDLMLNKPKLNSFVIYSPEEQMLRRFSDDSQITPLGRRGEGLFQYLKDIAKTEQATSFFMKLKEGLQLLDWFDDFEMPEDLLSNEYRLNVADKYLRDTLHYFDQRSTNEGFLYLLFYLTLFNSSDTPSFFAIDNIETSFNPKLSTYLLRKLIDLAKANDKQVIITTHSPFVIDALDLVDDDQRLFVARRNRYGHTILDRIKPGSSGQKLSDLWMKGIIGGLPDNF
;
A
#
# COMPACT_ATOMS: atom_id res chain seq x y z
N MET A 1 -31.61 39.11 -8.69
CA MET A 1 -31.10 38.48 -9.91
C MET A 1 -29.98 37.59 -9.49
N PRO A 2 -30.06 36.27 -9.59
CA PRO A 2 -28.98 35.37 -9.13
C PRO A 2 -27.82 35.38 -10.13
N LEU A 3 -26.60 35.55 -9.63
CA LEU A 3 -25.34 35.49 -10.38
C LEU A 3 -25.16 34.08 -11.01
N ARG A 4 -24.78 34.06 -12.28
CA ARG A 4 -24.50 32.79 -12.99
C ARG A 4 -23.11 32.24 -12.62
N PRO A 5 -22.91 30.93 -12.62
CA PRO A 5 -21.63 30.29 -12.22
C PRO A 5 -20.41 30.62 -13.09
N GLY A 6 -20.54 31.45 -14.13
CA GLY A 6 -19.46 31.83 -15.04
C GLY A 6 -18.85 33.22 -14.80
N ASP A 7 -19.38 34.02 -13.89
CA ASP A 7 -18.96 35.42 -13.72
C ASP A 7 -17.80 35.63 -12.73
N LEU A 8 -17.16 34.54 -12.26
CA LEU A 8 -16.08 34.57 -11.23
C LEU A 8 -14.67 34.29 -11.77
N LEU A 9 -14.44 34.35 -13.05
CA LEU A 9 -13.10 34.19 -13.63
C LEU A 9 -12.73 35.43 -14.48
N THR A 10 -12.50 36.55 -13.83
CA THR A 10 -11.72 37.65 -14.41
C THR A 10 -10.47 37.87 -13.60
N SER A 11 -9.40 38.06 -14.32
CA SER A 11 -7.97 37.96 -14.04
C SER A 11 -7.34 39.04 -13.14
N ASP A 12 -8.00 39.55 -12.10
CA ASP A 12 -7.46 40.62 -11.27
C ASP A 12 -7.64 40.37 -9.75
N VAL A 13 -7.55 39.13 -9.30
CA VAL A 13 -7.48 38.85 -7.85
C VAL A 13 -6.04 39.07 -7.36
N ASN A 14 -5.84 40.17 -6.64
CA ASN A 14 -4.56 40.52 -6.06
C ASN A 14 -4.20 39.51 -4.95
N LEU A 15 -2.98 38.99 -4.93
CA LEU A 15 -2.49 38.03 -3.91
C LEU A 15 -2.71 38.53 -2.47
N SER A 16 -2.65 39.85 -2.24
CA SER A 16 -2.95 40.48 -0.94
C SER A 16 -4.41 40.31 -0.49
N ASP A 17 -5.36 40.28 -1.43
CA ASP A 17 -6.78 40.12 -1.12
C ASP A 17 -7.11 38.66 -0.78
N VAL A 18 -6.38 37.71 -1.38
CA VAL A 18 -6.47 36.29 -1.05
C VAL A 18 -5.93 36.01 0.35
N GLU A 19 -4.81 36.62 0.73
CA GLU A 19 -4.23 36.51 2.08
C GLU A 19 -5.15 37.12 3.16
N LEU A 20 -5.72 38.28 2.89
CA LEU A 20 -6.65 38.94 3.80
C LEU A 20 -7.95 38.14 3.98
N PHE A 21 -8.42 37.48 2.91
CA PHE A 21 -9.58 36.60 2.95
C PHE A 21 -9.29 35.33 3.76
N ARG A 22 -8.07 34.80 3.62
CA ARG A 22 -7.56 33.62 4.34
C ARG A 22 -7.46 33.86 5.85
N GLU A 23 -7.09 35.06 6.27
CA GLU A 23 -6.96 35.45 7.67
C GLU A 23 -8.32 35.56 8.39
N LYS A 24 -9.38 35.91 7.63
CA LYS A 24 -10.76 36.08 8.14
C LYS A 24 -11.62 34.82 8.08
N MET A 25 -11.12 33.73 7.48
CA MET A 25 -11.88 32.48 7.40
C MET A 25 -12.07 31.79 8.76
N PRO A 26 -13.25 31.21 9.04
CA PRO A 26 -13.47 30.37 10.21
C PRO A 26 -12.43 29.22 10.25
N LYS A 27 -11.98 28.85 11.45
CA LYS A 27 -10.98 27.78 11.66
C LYS A 27 -11.34 26.46 10.96
N THR A 28 -12.63 26.14 10.83
CA THR A 28 -13.15 24.97 10.12
C THR A 28 -12.93 25.06 8.61
N PHE A 29 -13.01 26.24 8.02
CA PHE A 29 -12.75 26.48 6.59
C PHE A 29 -11.25 26.46 6.30
N LYS A 30 -10.43 27.04 7.19
CA LYS A 30 -8.98 27.02 7.09
C LYS A 30 -8.43 25.58 7.19
N ALA A 31 -9.00 24.77 8.10
CA ALA A 31 -8.69 23.35 8.18
C ALA A 31 -9.13 22.56 6.93
N ALA A 32 -10.25 22.93 6.31
CA ALA A 32 -10.69 22.31 5.06
C ALA A 32 -9.83 22.73 3.85
N GLU A 33 -9.38 24.00 3.82
CA GLU A 33 -8.49 24.53 2.79
C GLU A 33 -7.09 23.91 2.91
N ASP A 34 -6.51 23.84 4.12
CA ASP A 34 -5.26 23.14 4.39
C ASP A 34 -5.36 21.64 4.05
N LEU A 35 -6.56 21.08 4.28
CA LEU A 35 -6.90 19.72 3.88
C LEU A 35 -6.90 19.56 2.35
N MET A 36 -7.33 20.54 1.58
CA MET A 36 -7.39 20.50 0.13
C MET A 36 -6.08 20.89 -0.56
N LEU A 37 -5.31 21.81 0.03
CA LEU A 37 -4.07 22.33 -0.56
C LEU A 37 -2.83 21.49 -0.22
N ASN A 38 -2.81 20.84 0.95
CA ASN A 38 -1.67 20.05 1.46
C ASN A 38 -1.89 18.53 1.32
N LYS A 39 -2.85 18.05 0.51
CA LYS A 39 -3.15 16.63 0.44
C LYS A 39 -2.61 15.94 -0.79
N PRO A 40 -2.19 14.67 -0.59
CA PRO A 40 -2.02 13.75 -1.70
C PRO A 40 -3.29 13.79 -2.54
N LYS A 41 -3.13 13.83 -3.85
CA LYS A 41 -4.21 14.01 -4.83
C LYS A 41 -5.28 12.94 -4.61
N LEU A 42 -6.37 13.27 -3.92
CA LEU A 42 -7.51 12.35 -3.72
C LEU A 42 -8.02 11.79 -5.06
N ASN A 43 -7.83 12.54 -6.15
CA ASN A 43 -8.15 12.10 -7.51
C ASN A 43 -7.34 10.89 -7.98
N SER A 44 -6.19 10.60 -7.35
CA SER A 44 -5.36 9.43 -7.64
C SER A 44 -5.45 8.35 -6.57
N PHE A 45 -6.39 8.47 -5.62
CA PHE A 45 -6.58 7.47 -4.57
C PHE A 45 -7.07 6.14 -5.15
N VAL A 46 -6.35 5.08 -4.84
CA VAL A 46 -6.64 3.72 -5.30
C VAL A 46 -6.76 2.79 -4.11
N ILE A 47 -7.70 1.87 -4.16
CA ILE A 47 -7.78 0.74 -3.23
C ILE A 47 -7.25 -0.49 -3.98
N TYR A 48 -6.16 -1.05 -3.48
CA TYR A 48 -5.57 -2.27 -4.01
C TYR A 48 -6.09 -3.49 -3.24
N SER A 49 -6.54 -4.48 -3.98
CA SER A 49 -6.94 -5.80 -3.49
C SER A 49 -6.36 -6.84 -4.45
N PRO A 50 -5.05 -7.14 -4.36
CA PRO A 50 -4.39 -8.00 -5.32
C PRO A 50 -4.99 -9.41 -5.31
N GLU A 51 -5.05 -10.01 -6.50
CA GLU A 51 -5.56 -11.36 -6.74
C GLU A 51 -4.47 -12.21 -7.39
N GLU A 52 -4.25 -13.43 -6.89
CA GLU A 52 -3.23 -14.34 -7.42
C GLU A 52 -3.28 -14.49 -8.93
N GLN A 53 -4.48 -14.68 -9.48
CA GLN A 53 -4.66 -14.86 -10.93
C GLN A 53 -4.18 -13.64 -11.73
N MET A 54 -4.37 -12.43 -11.20
CA MET A 54 -3.94 -11.20 -11.84
C MET A 54 -2.44 -10.98 -11.67
N LEU A 55 -1.90 -11.31 -10.51
CA LEU A 55 -0.46 -11.26 -10.25
C LEU A 55 0.35 -12.23 -11.11
N ARG A 56 -0.25 -13.31 -11.62
CA ARG A 56 0.42 -14.26 -12.53
C ARG A 56 0.35 -13.85 -14.00
N ARG A 57 -0.47 -12.88 -14.36
CA ARG A 57 -0.62 -12.42 -15.74
C ARG A 57 0.45 -11.43 -16.10
N PHE A 58 0.90 -11.49 -17.35
CA PHE A 58 1.96 -10.62 -17.88
C PHE A 58 1.46 -9.35 -18.52
N SER A 59 0.42 -9.46 -19.32
CA SER A 59 -0.21 -8.34 -19.98
C SER A 59 -1.70 -8.54 -20.01
N ASP A 60 -2.44 -7.47 -19.84
CA ASP A 60 -3.84 -7.38 -20.16
C ASP A 60 -3.97 -6.21 -21.16
N ASP A 61 -4.73 -6.38 -22.24
CA ASP A 61 -4.89 -5.36 -23.30
C ASP A 61 -5.51 -4.07 -22.78
N SER A 62 -6.03 -4.10 -21.55
CA SER A 62 -6.62 -2.96 -20.83
C SER A 62 -5.75 -2.46 -19.66
N GLN A 63 -4.45 -2.67 -19.71
CA GLN A 63 -3.53 -2.47 -18.60
C GLN A 63 -3.54 -1.05 -18.04
N ILE A 64 -3.82 -0.96 -16.74
CA ILE A 64 -3.67 0.27 -15.96
C ILE A 64 -2.20 0.40 -15.57
N THR A 65 -1.54 1.49 -15.98
CA THR A 65 -0.19 1.83 -15.54
C THR A 65 -0.22 2.70 -14.29
N PRO A 66 0.74 2.55 -13.35
CA PRO A 66 1.80 1.55 -13.33
C PRO A 66 1.34 0.18 -12.84
N LEU A 67 0.37 0.11 -11.92
CA LEU A 67 -0.15 -1.11 -11.32
C LEU A 67 -1.68 -1.06 -11.23
N GLY A 68 -2.34 -2.14 -11.66
CA GLY A 68 -3.78 -2.30 -11.51
C GLY A 68 -4.20 -2.64 -10.09
N ARG A 69 -5.48 -2.43 -9.79
CA ARG A 69 -6.06 -2.61 -8.43
C ARG A 69 -5.95 -4.05 -7.92
N ARG A 70 -5.99 -5.03 -8.82
CA ARG A 70 -5.91 -6.45 -8.50
C ARG A 70 -4.52 -7.04 -8.75
N GLY A 71 -3.52 -6.19 -9.04
CA GLY A 71 -2.16 -6.59 -9.33
C GLY A 71 -1.84 -6.71 -10.81
N GLU A 72 -2.77 -6.30 -11.69
CA GLU A 72 -2.54 -6.26 -13.13
C GLU A 72 -1.30 -5.40 -13.45
N GLY A 73 -0.53 -5.83 -14.43
CA GLY A 73 0.60 -5.08 -14.95
C GLY A 73 1.90 -5.17 -14.17
N LEU A 74 1.96 -5.92 -13.06
CA LEU A 74 3.17 -6.03 -12.25
C LEU A 74 4.42 -6.35 -13.07
N PHE A 75 4.40 -7.41 -13.87
CA PHE A 75 5.58 -7.84 -14.62
C PHE A 75 5.91 -6.91 -15.78
N GLN A 76 4.89 -6.33 -16.44
CA GLN A 76 5.13 -5.31 -17.45
C GLN A 76 5.83 -4.10 -16.85
N TYR A 77 5.35 -3.65 -15.71
CA TYR A 77 5.96 -2.52 -15.01
C TYR A 77 7.42 -2.82 -14.61
N LEU A 78 7.69 -4.00 -14.05
CA LEU A 78 9.06 -4.42 -13.74
C LEU A 78 9.96 -4.46 -14.99
N LYS A 79 9.43 -4.96 -16.11
CA LYS A 79 10.15 -4.97 -17.41
C LYS A 79 10.46 -3.55 -17.90
N ASP A 80 9.55 -2.60 -17.69
CA ASP A 80 9.78 -1.22 -18.11
C ASP A 80 10.80 -0.53 -17.18
N ILE A 81 10.74 -0.76 -15.87
CA ILE A 81 11.78 -0.32 -14.94
C ILE A 81 13.16 -0.89 -15.29
N ALA A 82 13.24 -2.15 -15.72
CA ALA A 82 14.51 -2.79 -16.08
C ALA A 82 15.28 -2.05 -17.19
N LYS A 83 14.58 -1.24 -17.99
CA LYS A 83 15.18 -0.43 -19.07
C LYS A 83 15.62 0.96 -18.62
N THR A 84 15.37 1.34 -17.36
CA THR A 84 15.67 2.67 -16.82
C THR A 84 17.03 2.68 -16.11
N GLU A 85 17.60 3.87 -15.94
CA GLU A 85 18.83 4.06 -15.14
C GLU A 85 18.64 3.68 -13.65
N GLN A 86 17.41 3.66 -13.16
CA GLN A 86 17.09 3.34 -11.77
C GLN A 86 16.97 1.82 -11.52
N ALA A 87 17.02 0.98 -12.58
CA ALA A 87 16.80 -0.46 -12.50
C ALA A 87 17.60 -1.13 -11.39
N THR A 88 18.92 -0.92 -11.37
CA THR A 88 19.82 -1.57 -10.39
C THR A 88 19.42 -1.27 -8.94
N SER A 89 19.19 -0.01 -8.62
CA SER A 89 18.79 0.41 -7.27
C SER A 89 17.40 -0.11 -6.90
N PHE A 90 16.46 -0.08 -7.84
CA PHE A 90 15.10 -0.53 -7.63
C PHE A 90 15.04 -2.04 -7.37
N PHE A 91 15.67 -2.85 -8.24
CA PHE A 91 15.70 -4.30 -8.08
C PHE A 91 16.47 -4.74 -6.83
N MET A 92 17.53 -4.03 -6.46
CA MET A 92 18.24 -4.30 -5.20
C MET A 92 17.31 -4.15 -3.98
N LYS A 93 16.50 -3.09 -3.92
CA LYS A 93 15.50 -2.90 -2.85
C LYS A 93 14.43 -3.99 -2.84
N LEU A 94 13.97 -4.43 -4.02
CA LEU A 94 13.01 -5.53 -4.10
C LEU A 94 13.63 -6.84 -3.60
N LYS A 95 14.84 -7.19 -4.03
CA LYS A 95 15.56 -8.38 -3.60
C LYS A 95 15.79 -8.40 -2.09
N GLU A 96 16.19 -7.27 -1.52
CA GLU A 96 16.33 -7.10 -0.07
C GLU A 96 15.00 -7.35 0.67
N GLY A 97 13.89 -6.80 0.16
CA GLY A 97 12.58 -7.03 0.74
C GLY A 97 12.09 -8.47 0.62
N LEU A 98 12.42 -9.15 -0.49
CA LEU A 98 12.05 -10.54 -0.74
C LEU A 98 12.81 -11.53 0.16
N GLN A 99 13.91 -11.14 0.82
CA GLN A 99 14.58 -11.96 1.83
C GLN A 99 13.70 -12.25 3.07
N LEU A 100 12.53 -11.65 3.19
CA LEU A 100 11.49 -12.06 4.14
C LEU A 100 11.03 -13.52 3.91
N LEU A 101 11.16 -14.01 2.68
CA LEU A 101 10.93 -15.42 2.35
C LEU A 101 12.23 -16.19 2.55
N ASP A 102 12.24 -17.11 3.46
CA ASP A 102 13.43 -17.89 3.87
C ASP A 102 14.05 -18.71 2.73
N TRP A 103 13.23 -19.14 1.79
CA TRP A 103 13.66 -19.92 0.61
C TRP A 103 14.18 -19.04 -0.53
N PHE A 104 13.81 -17.76 -0.60
CA PHE A 104 14.16 -16.87 -1.71
C PHE A 104 15.67 -16.59 -1.73
N ASP A 105 16.31 -16.80 -2.87
CA ASP A 105 17.70 -16.46 -3.13
C ASP A 105 17.82 -15.19 -3.98
N ASP A 106 17.37 -15.27 -5.21
CA ASP A 106 17.45 -14.17 -6.17
C ASP A 106 16.30 -14.23 -7.18
N PHE A 107 16.17 -13.18 -7.98
CA PHE A 107 15.40 -13.20 -9.21
C PHE A 107 16.08 -12.37 -10.29
N GLU A 108 15.81 -12.73 -11.55
CA GLU A 108 16.27 -11.97 -12.70
C GLU A 108 15.20 -11.89 -13.79
N MET A 109 15.27 -10.83 -14.57
CA MET A 109 14.51 -10.69 -15.81
C MET A 109 15.47 -10.96 -16.96
N PRO A 110 15.26 -12.05 -17.75
CA PRO A 110 16.14 -12.34 -18.89
C PRO A 110 16.13 -11.19 -19.90
N GLU A 111 17.31 -10.80 -20.39
CA GLU A 111 17.47 -9.70 -21.35
C GLU A 111 17.03 -10.08 -22.76
N ASP A 112 17.06 -11.38 -23.08
CA ASP A 112 16.77 -11.96 -24.38
C ASP A 112 15.28 -12.16 -24.68
N LEU A 113 14.41 -11.66 -23.79
CA LEU A 113 12.96 -11.77 -23.98
C LEU A 113 12.50 -11.00 -25.21
N LEU A 114 11.86 -11.68 -26.13
CA LEU A 114 11.12 -11.04 -27.22
C LEU A 114 10.08 -10.06 -26.68
N SER A 115 9.65 -9.11 -27.49
CA SER A 115 8.73 -8.05 -27.04
C SER A 115 7.43 -8.59 -26.39
N ASN A 116 7.03 -9.80 -26.76
CA ASN A 116 5.83 -10.48 -26.27
C ASN A 116 6.10 -11.54 -25.19
N GLU A 117 7.37 -11.73 -24.81
CA GLU A 117 7.73 -12.67 -23.76
C GLU A 117 7.89 -11.93 -22.43
N TYR A 118 7.35 -12.54 -21.40
CA TYR A 118 7.39 -12.04 -20.04
C TYR A 118 7.73 -13.21 -19.13
N ARG A 119 8.95 -13.23 -18.63
CA ARG A 119 9.41 -14.27 -17.70
C ARG A 119 10.22 -13.62 -16.60
N LEU A 120 9.95 -14.00 -15.38
CA LEU A 120 10.79 -13.75 -14.23
C LEU A 120 11.37 -15.08 -13.80
N ASN A 121 12.68 -15.18 -13.80
CA ASN A 121 13.39 -16.32 -13.25
C ASN A 121 13.58 -16.10 -11.75
N VAL A 122 13.14 -17.04 -10.93
CA VAL A 122 13.25 -16.98 -9.47
C VAL A 122 14.13 -18.10 -8.98
N ALA A 123 15.14 -17.75 -8.22
CA ALA A 123 16.06 -18.69 -7.60
C ALA A 123 15.62 -19.04 -6.17
N ASP A 124 15.69 -20.33 -5.84
CA ASP A 124 15.39 -20.86 -4.52
C ASP A 124 16.66 -21.46 -3.92
N LYS A 125 17.00 -21.07 -2.68
CA LYS A 125 18.20 -21.53 -1.94
C LYS A 125 18.30 -23.04 -1.80
N TYR A 126 17.17 -23.74 -1.86
CA TYR A 126 17.07 -25.18 -1.62
C TYR A 126 16.98 -26.01 -2.91
N LEU A 127 16.91 -25.34 -4.09
CA LEU A 127 16.97 -26.05 -5.37
C LEU A 127 18.39 -26.52 -5.66
N ARG A 128 18.48 -27.76 -6.21
CA ARG A 128 19.75 -28.35 -6.57
C ARG A 128 20.32 -27.72 -7.86
N ASP A 129 21.63 -27.83 -8.04
CA ASP A 129 22.44 -27.25 -9.13
C ASP A 129 21.94 -27.47 -10.58
N THR A 130 20.96 -28.32 -10.80
CA THR A 130 20.37 -28.59 -12.12
C THR A 130 19.12 -27.80 -12.44
N LEU A 131 18.48 -27.18 -11.45
CA LEU A 131 17.26 -26.39 -11.57
C LEU A 131 17.39 -25.10 -10.75
N HIS A 132 18.23 -24.17 -11.22
CA HIS A 132 18.50 -22.91 -10.49
C HIS A 132 17.33 -21.98 -10.47
N TYR A 133 16.47 -21.99 -11.47
CA TYR A 133 15.38 -21.04 -11.63
C TYR A 133 14.07 -21.72 -11.99
N PHE A 134 12.99 -21.18 -11.47
CA PHE A 134 11.63 -21.47 -11.93
C PHE A 134 10.95 -20.19 -12.35
N ASP A 135 9.96 -20.30 -13.21
CA ASP A 135 9.22 -19.12 -13.68
C ASP A 135 8.20 -18.63 -12.63
N GLN A 136 7.74 -17.40 -12.76
CA GLN A 136 6.74 -16.83 -11.86
C GLN A 136 5.40 -17.56 -11.83
N ARG A 137 5.11 -18.40 -12.84
CA ARG A 137 3.87 -19.21 -12.86
C ARG A 137 3.95 -20.36 -11.86
N SER A 138 5.17 -20.79 -11.59
CA SER A 138 5.48 -21.88 -10.65
C SER A 138 5.83 -21.39 -9.25
N THR A 139 5.96 -20.07 -9.02
CA THR A 139 6.22 -19.51 -7.70
C THR A 139 5.04 -19.67 -6.76
N ASN A 140 5.32 -19.67 -5.46
CA ASN A 140 4.25 -19.62 -4.48
C ASN A 140 3.54 -18.26 -4.48
N GLU A 141 2.32 -18.27 -4.02
CA GLU A 141 1.44 -17.11 -3.97
C GLU A 141 2.04 -15.98 -3.11
N GLY A 142 2.61 -16.31 -1.95
CA GLY A 142 3.21 -15.32 -1.04
C GLY A 142 4.34 -14.52 -1.70
N PHE A 143 5.13 -15.12 -2.59
CA PHE A 143 6.14 -14.40 -3.36
C PHE A 143 5.51 -13.32 -4.26
N LEU A 144 4.44 -13.65 -4.97
CA LEU A 144 3.78 -12.72 -5.89
C LEU A 144 3.19 -11.53 -5.14
N TYR A 145 2.51 -11.77 -4.04
CA TYR A 145 1.95 -10.71 -3.19
C TYR A 145 3.06 -9.83 -2.59
N LEU A 146 4.12 -10.45 -2.08
CA LEU A 146 5.25 -9.70 -1.53
C LEU A 146 5.93 -8.85 -2.59
N LEU A 147 6.21 -9.41 -3.77
CA LEU A 147 6.78 -8.67 -4.91
C LEU A 147 5.90 -7.49 -5.31
N PHE A 148 4.58 -7.69 -5.36
CA PHE A 148 3.62 -6.62 -5.65
C PHE A 148 3.69 -5.50 -4.61
N TYR A 149 3.60 -5.82 -3.31
CA TYR A 149 3.65 -4.81 -2.26
C TYR A 149 5.00 -4.07 -2.24
N LEU A 150 6.11 -4.77 -2.36
CA LEU A 150 7.43 -4.14 -2.43
C LEU A 150 7.53 -3.21 -3.65
N THR A 151 6.98 -3.59 -4.80
CA THR A 151 6.93 -2.75 -6.00
C THR A 151 6.07 -1.51 -5.75
N LEU A 152 4.86 -1.68 -5.21
CA LEU A 152 3.92 -0.61 -4.91
C LEU A 152 4.52 0.45 -3.96
N PHE A 153 5.26 0.01 -2.94
CA PHE A 153 5.83 0.92 -1.95
C PHE A 153 7.15 1.57 -2.38
N ASN A 154 7.96 0.91 -3.22
CA ASN A 154 9.24 1.45 -3.68
C ASN A 154 9.13 2.35 -4.91
N SER A 155 8.07 2.23 -5.70
CA SER A 155 7.93 2.99 -6.94
C SER A 155 7.48 4.44 -6.67
N SER A 156 8.10 5.39 -7.37
CA SER A 156 7.65 6.79 -7.45
C SER A 156 6.42 6.98 -8.35
N ASP A 157 6.18 6.05 -9.27
CA ASP A 157 5.09 6.15 -10.24
C ASP A 157 3.74 5.72 -9.65
N THR A 158 3.77 4.99 -8.53
CA THR A 158 2.56 4.59 -7.80
C THR A 158 2.06 5.73 -6.90
N PRO A 159 0.74 5.78 -6.59
CA PRO A 159 0.19 6.84 -5.76
C PRO A 159 0.91 6.99 -4.42
N SER A 160 1.06 8.24 -3.95
CA SER A 160 1.58 8.52 -2.61
C SER A 160 0.52 8.33 -1.52
N PHE A 161 -0.78 8.26 -1.89
CA PHE A 161 -1.89 7.96 -0.99
C PHE A 161 -2.78 6.87 -1.59
N PHE A 162 -2.90 5.73 -0.91
CA PHE A 162 -3.68 4.58 -1.36
C PHE A 162 -4.15 3.72 -0.19
N ALA A 163 -4.99 2.73 -0.48
CA ALA A 163 -5.38 1.71 0.49
C ALA A 163 -5.01 0.31 -0.01
N ILE A 164 -4.83 -0.61 0.92
CA ILE A 164 -4.69 -2.04 0.67
C ILE A 164 -5.75 -2.77 1.47
N ASP A 165 -6.51 -3.61 0.80
CA ASP A 165 -7.54 -4.44 1.43
C ASP A 165 -7.00 -5.84 1.72
N ASN A 166 -7.21 -6.31 2.96
CA ASN A 166 -6.80 -7.64 3.45
C ASN A 166 -5.30 -7.94 3.22
N ILE A 167 -4.42 -7.13 3.83
CA ILE A 167 -2.96 -7.23 3.66
C ILE A 167 -2.38 -8.60 4.01
N GLU A 168 -3.04 -9.35 4.87
CA GLU A 168 -2.61 -10.69 5.32
C GLU A 168 -2.84 -11.80 4.30
N THR A 169 -3.51 -11.53 3.18
CA THR A 169 -3.79 -12.54 2.15
C THR A 169 -2.50 -13.26 1.74
N SER A 170 -2.54 -14.60 1.78
CA SER A 170 -1.43 -15.51 1.37
C SER A 170 -0.19 -15.50 2.27
N PHE A 171 -0.25 -14.88 3.44
CA PHE A 171 0.85 -14.88 4.40
C PHE A 171 0.51 -15.61 5.69
N ASN A 172 1.47 -16.34 6.23
CA ASN A 172 1.35 -16.86 7.59
C ASN A 172 1.43 -15.71 8.62
N PRO A 173 0.92 -15.89 9.85
CA PRO A 173 0.85 -14.84 10.86
C PRO A 173 2.18 -14.14 11.14
N LYS A 174 3.29 -14.90 11.23
CA LYS A 174 4.62 -14.35 11.51
C LYS A 174 5.09 -13.47 10.34
N LEU A 175 4.95 -13.97 9.11
CA LEU A 175 5.34 -13.23 7.91
C LEU A 175 4.50 -11.96 7.75
N SER A 176 3.18 -12.00 8.04
CA SER A 176 2.30 -10.83 8.00
C SER A 176 2.78 -9.71 8.92
N THR A 177 3.23 -10.05 10.13
CA THR A 177 3.80 -9.08 11.07
C THR A 177 5.09 -8.44 10.52
N TYR A 178 6.01 -9.25 9.99
CA TYR A 178 7.27 -8.75 9.42
C TYR A 178 7.04 -7.93 8.15
N LEU A 179 6.12 -8.37 7.30
CA LEU A 179 5.70 -7.63 6.11
C LEU A 179 5.25 -6.23 6.48
N LEU A 180 4.28 -6.11 7.41
CA LEU A 180 3.77 -4.78 7.76
C LEU A 180 4.85 -3.87 8.34
N ARG A 181 5.78 -4.38 9.16
CA ARG A 181 6.93 -3.59 9.62
C ARG A 181 7.77 -3.06 8.47
N LYS A 182 8.13 -3.93 7.51
CA LYS A 182 8.88 -3.52 6.32
C LYS A 182 8.13 -2.48 5.50
N LEU A 183 6.80 -2.63 5.34
CA LEU A 183 5.97 -1.69 4.60
C LEU A 183 5.83 -0.33 5.32
N ILE A 184 5.80 -0.31 6.65
CA ILE A 184 5.83 0.93 7.44
C ILE A 184 7.14 1.69 7.17
N ASP A 185 8.29 0.99 7.22
CA ASP A 185 9.60 1.60 6.94
C ASP A 185 9.66 2.15 5.50
N LEU A 186 9.16 1.38 4.52
CA LEU A 186 9.11 1.80 3.12
C LEU A 186 8.16 2.99 2.90
N ALA A 187 7.01 3.02 3.59
CA ALA A 187 6.07 4.13 3.51
C ALA A 187 6.73 5.44 3.99
N LYS A 188 7.43 5.39 5.12
CA LYS A 188 8.18 6.55 5.64
C LYS A 188 9.31 6.97 4.71
N ALA A 189 10.09 6.01 4.19
CA ALA A 189 11.23 6.29 3.31
C ALA A 189 10.82 6.89 1.97
N ASN A 190 9.61 6.59 1.47
CA ASN A 190 9.12 7.01 0.15
C ASN A 190 7.93 8.00 0.23
N ASP A 191 7.69 8.62 1.39
CA ASP A 191 6.62 9.60 1.63
C ASP A 191 5.24 9.11 1.17
N LYS A 192 4.89 7.88 1.56
CA LYS A 192 3.60 7.26 1.23
C LYS A 192 2.70 7.22 2.45
N GLN A 193 1.45 7.63 2.26
CA GLN A 193 0.37 7.48 3.23
C GLN A 193 -0.52 6.31 2.83
N VAL A 194 -0.72 5.35 3.74
CA VAL A 194 -1.42 4.11 3.40
C VAL A 194 -2.51 3.79 4.42
N ILE A 195 -3.68 3.40 3.93
CA ILE A 195 -4.75 2.81 4.74
C ILE A 195 -4.72 1.30 4.47
N ILE A 196 -4.63 0.50 5.53
CA ILE A 196 -4.57 -0.95 5.42
C ILE A 196 -5.74 -1.55 6.19
N THR A 197 -6.48 -2.46 5.56
CA THR A 197 -7.46 -3.29 6.28
C THR A 197 -6.88 -4.66 6.59
N THR A 198 -7.30 -5.24 7.69
CA THR A 198 -6.91 -6.59 8.10
C THR A 198 -7.96 -7.23 9.00
N HIS A 199 -8.11 -8.53 8.89
CA HIS A 199 -8.85 -9.40 9.80
C HIS A 199 -7.92 -10.27 10.65
N SER A 200 -6.59 -10.08 10.54
CA SER A 200 -5.60 -10.84 11.29
C SER A 200 -5.10 -10.06 12.52
N PRO A 201 -5.28 -10.58 13.72
CA PRO A 201 -4.76 -9.94 14.93
C PRO A 201 -3.22 -9.82 14.92
N PHE A 202 -2.53 -10.69 14.19
CA PHE A 202 -1.06 -10.71 14.15
C PHE A 202 -0.50 -9.55 13.31
N VAL A 203 -1.23 -9.06 12.33
CA VAL A 203 -0.82 -7.91 11.51
C VAL A 203 -0.64 -6.67 12.39
N ILE A 204 -1.57 -6.41 13.31
CA ILE A 204 -1.52 -5.22 14.16
C ILE A 204 -0.38 -5.21 15.18
N ASP A 205 0.24 -6.37 15.48
CA ASP A 205 1.43 -6.44 16.34
C ASP A 205 2.68 -5.79 15.73
N ALA A 206 2.61 -5.44 14.45
CA ALA A 206 3.65 -4.67 13.79
C ALA A 206 3.64 -3.18 14.15
N LEU A 207 2.49 -2.66 14.62
CA LEU A 207 2.29 -1.23 14.87
C LEU A 207 2.94 -0.77 16.17
N ASP A 208 3.57 0.39 16.11
CA ASP A 208 3.94 1.20 17.27
C ASP A 208 2.95 2.36 17.41
N LEU A 209 1.98 2.24 18.31
CA LEU A 209 0.96 3.27 18.54
C LEU A 209 1.47 4.51 19.28
N VAL A 210 2.72 4.49 19.77
CA VAL A 210 3.38 5.67 20.34
C VAL A 210 3.86 6.60 19.23
N ASP A 211 4.17 6.04 18.07
CA ASP A 211 4.47 6.78 16.86
C ASP A 211 3.18 7.36 16.24
N ASP A 212 3.02 8.68 16.24
CA ASP A 212 1.81 9.35 15.72
C ASP A 212 1.59 9.16 14.21
N ASP A 213 2.60 8.69 13.47
CA ASP A 213 2.44 8.33 12.06
C ASP A 213 1.74 6.97 11.88
N GLN A 214 1.64 6.18 12.95
CA GLN A 214 0.99 4.87 12.96
C GLN A 214 -0.31 4.92 13.77
N ARG A 215 -1.41 4.52 13.16
CA ARG A 215 -2.73 4.61 13.79
C ARG A 215 -3.53 3.35 13.56
N LEU A 216 -4.13 2.85 14.62
CA LEU A 216 -5.07 1.72 14.57
C LEU A 216 -6.49 2.24 14.78
N PHE A 217 -7.39 1.86 13.87
CA PHE A 217 -8.82 2.11 13.99
C PHE A 217 -9.58 0.79 13.98
N VAL A 218 -10.56 0.67 14.86
CA VAL A 218 -11.49 -0.45 14.86
C VAL A 218 -12.83 0.01 14.28
N ALA A 219 -13.28 -0.67 13.23
CA ALA A 219 -14.57 -0.44 12.61
C ALA A 219 -15.62 -1.33 13.27
N ARG A 220 -16.71 -0.76 13.76
CA ARG A 220 -17.84 -1.51 14.32
C ARG A 220 -19.18 -0.87 13.98
N ARG A 221 -20.27 -1.61 14.10
CA ARG A 221 -21.62 -1.06 14.00
C ARG A 221 -22.15 -0.70 15.38
N ASN A 222 -22.80 0.46 15.47
CA ASN A 222 -23.54 0.83 16.67
C ASN A 222 -24.95 0.19 16.66
N ARG A 223 -25.70 0.37 17.77
CA ARG A 223 -27.07 -0.11 17.91
C ARG A 223 -28.08 0.41 16.87
N TYR A 224 -27.73 1.47 16.15
CA TYR A 224 -28.55 2.06 15.08
C TYR A 224 -28.11 1.59 13.69
N GLY A 225 -27.13 0.66 13.59
CA GLY A 225 -26.61 0.16 12.34
C GLY A 225 -25.58 1.06 11.65
N HIS A 226 -25.19 2.19 12.26
CA HIS A 226 -24.17 3.07 11.70
C HIS A 226 -22.77 2.51 11.96
N THR A 227 -21.89 2.63 10.97
CA THR A 227 -20.47 2.32 11.14
C THR A 227 -19.77 3.41 11.95
N ILE A 228 -19.03 3.00 12.97
CA ILE A 228 -18.19 3.86 13.80
C ILE A 228 -16.75 3.39 13.68
N LEU A 229 -15.81 4.35 13.67
CA LEU A 229 -14.39 4.11 13.71
C LEU A 229 -13.84 4.62 15.04
N ASP A 230 -13.34 3.71 15.86
CA ASP A 230 -12.72 4.04 17.14
C ASP A 230 -11.20 3.98 17.00
N ARG A 231 -10.51 5.10 17.26
CA ARG A 231 -9.03 5.12 17.29
C ARG A 231 -8.53 4.46 18.56
N ILE A 232 -7.73 3.42 18.42
CA ILE A 232 -7.04 2.78 19.55
C ILE A 232 -5.80 3.62 19.90
N LYS A 233 -5.69 3.99 21.17
CA LYS A 233 -4.56 4.74 21.71
C LYS A 233 -3.52 3.80 22.31
N PRO A 234 -2.25 4.25 22.44
CA PRO A 234 -1.24 3.48 23.14
C PRO A 234 -1.72 3.13 24.56
N GLY A 235 -1.63 1.85 24.90
CA GLY A 235 -1.93 1.37 26.25
C GLY A 235 -0.70 1.41 27.16
N SER A 236 -0.89 1.53 28.46
CA SER A 236 0.18 1.52 29.47
C SER A 236 0.71 0.10 29.80
N SER A 237 0.12 -0.94 29.24
CA SER A 237 0.27 -2.32 29.75
C SER A 237 1.40 -3.14 29.12
N GLY A 238 2.06 -2.67 28.07
CA GLY A 238 3.08 -3.45 27.34
C GLY A 238 2.57 -4.76 26.70
N GLN A 239 1.22 -4.96 26.67
CA GLN A 239 0.60 -6.14 26.08
C GLN A 239 0.56 -5.99 24.55
N LYS A 240 0.64 -7.14 23.85
CA LYS A 240 0.48 -7.16 22.38
C LYS A 240 -0.94 -6.75 21.98
N LEU A 241 -1.04 -6.04 20.86
CA LEU A 241 -2.34 -5.64 20.30
C LEU A 241 -3.18 -6.87 19.89
N SER A 242 -2.56 -7.92 19.39
CA SER A 242 -3.21 -9.20 19.09
C SER A 242 -3.89 -9.81 20.33
N ASP A 243 -3.21 -9.79 21.48
CA ASP A 243 -3.79 -10.30 22.75
C ASP A 243 -4.99 -9.47 23.19
N LEU A 244 -4.91 -8.15 23.05
CA LEU A 244 -5.99 -7.22 23.40
C LEU A 244 -7.20 -7.43 22.46
N TRP A 245 -6.95 -7.67 21.18
CA TRP A 245 -8.01 -7.98 20.21
C TRP A 245 -8.66 -9.32 20.53
N MET A 246 -7.89 -10.39 20.68
CA MET A 246 -8.40 -11.72 21.00
C MET A 246 -9.23 -11.79 22.28
N LYS A 247 -8.94 -10.89 23.24
CA LYS A 247 -9.73 -10.73 24.48
C LYS A 247 -10.93 -9.79 24.33
N GLY A 248 -11.19 -9.23 23.14
CA GLY A 248 -12.26 -8.28 22.89
C GLY A 248 -12.05 -6.89 23.52
N ILE A 249 -10.88 -6.61 24.11
CA ILE A 249 -10.61 -5.36 24.85
C ILE A 249 -10.61 -4.15 23.93
N ILE A 250 -10.06 -4.28 22.73
CA ILE A 250 -10.01 -3.18 21.75
C ILE A 250 -11.19 -3.22 20.74
N GLY A 251 -12.13 -4.12 20.91
CA GLY A 251 -13.27 -4.31 20.00
C GLY A 251 -12.91 -5.07 18.73
N GLY A 252 -13.81 -5.04 17.73
CA GLY A 252 -13.61 -5.71 16.44
C GLY A 252 -14.00 -7.18 16.42
N LEU A 253 -14.41 -7.75 17.56
CA LEU A 253 -15.06 -9.06 17.63
C LEU A 253 -16.59 -8.90 17.65
N PRO A 254 -17.36 -9.87 17.12
CA PRO A 254 -18.81 -9.90 17.29
C PRO A 254 -19.19 -9.99 18.77
N ASP A 255 -20.28 -9.32 19.16
CA ASP A 255 -20.75 -9.25 20.56
C ASP A 255 -21.13 -10.61 21.20
N ASN A 256 -21.16 -11.67 20.40
CA ASN A 256 -21.57 -13.03 20.81
C ASN A 256 -20.38 -14.03 20.96
N PHE A 257 -19.15 -13.55 21.06
CA PHE A 257 -17.96 -14.36 21.35
C PHE A 257 -17.42 -14.10 22.74
#